data_44ad2f6f0c79291a7e8b6c19b7dfdd93
#
_entry.id   44ad2f6f0c79291a7e8b6c19b7dfdd93
#
_cell.length_a   1.000
_cell.length_b   1.000
_cell.length_c   1.000
_cell.angle_alpha   90.00
_cell.angle_beta   90.00
_cell.angle_gamma   90.00
#
_symmetry.space_group_name_H-M   'P 1'
#
loop_
_entity.id
_entity.type
_entity.pdbx_description
1 polymer ?
#
loop_
_entity_poly.entity_id
_entity_poly.type
_entity_poly.pdbx_seq_one_letter_code
_entity_poly.pdbx_strand_id
1 'polypeptide(L)'
;MAIASKPKRPRRTPPARSCLGPVADLESHLPAEWWRKLFNALYVKTDGDVVENAENTRRDVDFIVSAAAVQPHSQILDLCCGQGRHCLELARRGFKNVTGVDRSRYLI
;
A
#
# COMPACT_ATOMS: atom_id res chain seq x y z
N MET A 1 35.19 35.87 -30.28
CA MET A 1 35.18 35.21 -28.96
C MET A 1 34.36 33.90 -29.06
N ALA A 2 35.02 32.75 -29.09
CA ALA A 2 34.34 31.48 -29.21
C ALA A 2 34.04 30.92 -27.80
N ILE A 3 32.77 30.68 -27.51
CA ILE A 3 32.32 30.10 -26.24
C ILE A 3 32.54 28.58 -26.33
N ALA A 4 33.54 28.07 -25.60
CA ALA A 4 33.80 26.64 -25.50
C ALA A 4 32.66 25.95 -24.77
N SER A 5 31.96 25.05 -25.46
CA SER A 5 30.92 24.21 -24.85
C SER A 5 31.56 23.19 -23.90
N LYS A 6 31.05 23.11 -22.66
CA LYS A 6 31.49 22.12 -21.67
C LYS A 6 31.19 20.69 -22.17
N PRO A 7 32.12 19.74 -21.99
CA PRO A 7 31.89 18.36 -22.39
C PRO A 7 30.73 17.76 -21.56
N LYS A 8 29.76 17.12 -22.25
CA LYS A 8 28.67 16.37 -21.63
C LYS A 8 29.25 15.17 -20.88
N ARG A 9 28.99 15.07 -19.61
CA ARG A 9 29.32 13.87 -18.81
C ARG A 9 28.69 12.63 -19.45
N PRO A 10 29.45 11.52 -19.61
CA PRO A 10 28.89 10.28 -20.12
C PRO A 10 27.75 9.79 -19.20
N ARG A 11 26.61 9.43 -19.80
CA ARG A 11 25.51 8.78 -19.09
C ARG A 11 26.02 7.45 -18.54
N ARG A 12 26.11 7.34 -17.21
CA ARG A 12 26.39 6.06 -16.58
C ARG A 12 25.21 5.13 -16.86
N THR A 13 25.45 4.08 -17.61
CA THR A 13 24.49 2.96 -17.74
C THR A 13 24.26 2.37 -16.36
N PRO A 14 23.01 2.26 -15.88
CA PRO A 14 22.76 1.61 -14.61
C PRO A 14 23.21 0.15 -14.68
N PRO A 15 23.77 -0.41 -13.61
CA PRO A 15 24.17 -1.82 -13.57
C PRO A 15 22.97 -2.73 -13.83
N ALA A 16 23.19 -3.82 -14.56
CA ALA A 16 22.16 -4.84 -14.80
C ALA A 16 21.64 -5.36 -13.44
N ARG A 17 20.33 -5.22 -13.20
CA ARG A 17 19.71 -5.64 -11.95
C ARG A 17 19.43 -7.14 -12.00
N SER A 18 19.94 -7.88 -11.02
CA SER A 18 19.39 -9.21 -10.71
C SER A 18 18.07 -9.00 -9.96
N CYS A 19 16.98 -9.51 -10.49
CA CYS A 19 15.62 -9.28 -9.96
C CYS A 19 15.26 -10.11 -8.73
N LEU A 20 16.21 -10.78 -8.09
CA LEU A 20 15.95 -11.70 -6.97
C LEU A 20 16.65 -11.21 -5.71
N GLY A 21 15.90 -10.57 -4.84
CA GLY A 21 16.35 -10.18 -3.50
C GLY A 21 15.97 -8.74 -3.12
N PRO A 22 16.15 -8.37 -1.86
CA PRO A 22 15.88 -7.01 -1.40
C PRO A 22 16.77 -6.03 -2.15
N VAL A 23 16.17 -5.03 -2.76
CA VAL A 23 16.88 -3.96 -3.46
C VAL A 23 17.32 -2.95 -2.41
N ALA A 24 18.63 -2.85 -2.19
CA ALA A 24 19.16 -1.79 -1.35
C ALA A 24 18.78 -0.42 -1.95
N ASP A 25 18.30 0.48 -1.11
CA ASP A 25 17.96 1.84 -1.48
C ASP A 25 16.90 1.94 -2.61
N LEU A 26 15.85 1.13 -2.49
CA LEU A 26 14.76 1.05 -3.48
C LEU A 26 14.15 2.43 -3.77
N GLU A 27 13.98 3.26 -2.76
CA GLU A 27 13.36 4.57 -2.89
C GLU A 27 14.15 5.55 -3.75
N SER A 28 15.49 5.39 -3.82
CA SER A 28 16.34 6.23 -4.69
C SER A 28 16.05 6.06 -6.18
N HIS A 29 15.37 4.99 -6.55
CA HIS A 29 15.03 4.63 -7.94
C HIS A 29 13.58 4.96 -8.31
N LEU A 30 12.78 5.40 -7.35
CA LEU A 30 11.38 5.73 -7.54
C LEU A 30 11.21 7.25 -7.58
N PRO A 31 10.26 7.77 -8.37
CA PRO A 31 9.89 9.18 -8.28
C PRO A 31 9.41 9.53 -6.87
N ALA A 32 9.72 10.73 -6.39
CA ALA A 32 9.09 11.23 -5.19
C ALA A 32 7.57 11.09 -5.32
N GLU A 33 6.90 10.66 -4.25
CA GLU A 33 5.45 10.47 -4.24
C GLU A 33 4.92 9.36 -5.19
N TRP A 34 5.77 8.39 -5.56
CA TRP A 34 5.36 7.22 -6.38
C TRP A 34 4.10 6.54 -5.86
N TRP A 35 3.93 6.48 -4.55
CA TRP A 35 2.77 5.90 -3.87
C TRP A 35 1.44 6.61 -4.20
N ARG A 36 1.46 7.91 -4.59
CA ARG A 36 0.23 8.62 -4.98
C ARG A 36 -0.41 8.07 -6.25
N LYS A 37 0.39 7.47 -7.12
CA LYS A 37 -0.04 6.93 -8.40
C LYS A 37 -0.25 5.42 -8.37
N LEU A 38 0.34 4.73 -7.39
CA LEU A 38 0.28 3.27 -7.29
C LEU A 38 -1.12 2.78 -6.94
N PHE A 39 -1.73 3.36 -5.92
CA PHE A 39 -3.03 2.92 -5.39
C PHE A 39 -4.19 3.53 -6.20
N ASN A 40 -4.42 2.97 -7.38
CA ASN A 40 -5.43 3.41 -8.34
C ASN A 40 -6.27 2.20 -8.81
N ALA A 41 -7.12 2.40 -9.82
CA ALA A 41 -7.95 1.34 -10.38
C ALA A 41 -7.17 0.13 -10.91
N LEU A 42 -5.93 0.31 -11.36
CA LEU A 42 -5.08 -0.79 -11.81
C LEU A 42 -4.61 -1.65 -10.62
N TYR A 43 -4.24 -1.02 -9.50
CA TYR A 43 -3.90 -1.73 -8.26
C TYR A 43 -5.03 -2.67 -7.83
N VAL A 44 -6.27 -2.19 -7.81
CA VAL A 44 -7.41 -3.04 -7.46
C VAL A 44 -7.55 -4.25 -8.38
N LYS A 45 -7.25 -4.09 -9.67
CA LYS A 45 -7.31 -5.20 -10.63
C LYS A 45 -6.16 -6.20 -10.47
N THR A 46 -4.97 -5.74 -10.10
CA THR A 46 -3.79 -6.61 -9.97
C THR A 46 -3.76 -7.35 -8.64
N ASP A 47 -4.29 -6.74 -7.59
CA ASP A 47 -4.31 -7.32 -6.24
C ASP A 47 -5.70 -7.83 -5.82
N GLY A 48 -6.66 -7.87 -6.75
CA GLY A 48 -8.05 -8.29 -6.51
C GLY A 48 -8.14 -9.65 -5.82
N ASP A 49 -7.34 -10.63 -6.22
CA ASP A 49 -7.31 -11.97 -5.62
C ASP A 49 -7.00 -11.96 -4.12
N VAL A 50 -6.28 -10.94 -3.64
CA VAL A 50 -5.94 -10.78 -2.23
C VAL A 50 -6.96 -9.90 -1.51
N VAL A 51 -7.24 -8.72 -2.05
CA VAL A 51 -8.05 -7.71 -1.38
C VAL A 51 -9.56 -7.96 -1.46
N GLU A 52 -10.01 -8.71 -2.47
CA GLU A 52 -11.42 -9.08 -2.65
C GLU A 52 -11.77 -10.46 -2.09
N ASN A 53 -10.78 -11.20 -1.58
CA ASN A 53 -11.00 -12.54 -1.02
C ASN A 53 -11.61 -12.44 0.39
N ALA A 54 -12.90 -12.79 0.47
CA ALA A 54 -13.64 -12.75 1.73
C ALA A 54 -13.11 -13.72 2.79
N GLU A 55 -12.53 -14.86 2.40
CA GLU A 55 -11.95 -15.82 3.33
C GLU A 55 -10.67 -15.26 3.95
N ASN A 56 -9.80 -14.67 3.15
CA ASN A 56 -8.61 -13.99 3.65
C ASN A 56 -8.99 -12.86 4.61
N THR A 57 -9.98 -12.07 4.26
CA THR A 57 -10.46 -10.98 5.11
C THR A 57 -10.97 -11.49 6.46
N ARG A 58 -11.73 -12.59 6.49
CA ARG A 58 -12.19 -13.20 7.74
C ARG A 58 -11.04 -13.67 8.62
N ARG A 59 -10.07 -14.37 8.03
CA ARG A 59 -8.88 -14.85 8.75
C ARG A 59 -8.03 -13.71 9.30
N ASP A 60 -7.84 -12.65 8.52
CA ASP A 60 -7.11 -11.46 8.95
C ASP A 60 -7.79 -10.82 10.16
N VAL A 61 -9.11 -10.67 10.11
CA VAL A 61 -9.89 -10.10 11.22
C VAL A 61 -9.90 -11.01 12.44
N ASP A 62 -9.96 -12.35 12.27
CA ASP A 62 -9.80 -13.31 13.36
C ASP A 62 -8.47 -13.10 14.09
N PHE A 63 -7.40 -12.98 13.32
CA PHE A 63 -6.08 -12.71 13.85
C PHE A 63 -6.01 -11.36 14.57
N ILE A 64 -6.51 -10.28 13.97
CA ILE A 64 -6.52 -8.93 14.55
C ILE A 64 -7.26 -8.92 15.90
N VAL A 65 -8.46 -9.46 15.91
CA VAL A 65 -9.31 -9.48 17.12
C VAL A 65 -8.64 -10.29 18.23
N SER A 66 -8.05 -11.42 17.90
CA SER A 66 -7.36 -12.28 18.86
C SER A 66 -6.06 -11.64 19.37
N ALA A 67 -5.19 -11.19 18.46
CA ALA A 67 -3.86 -10.68 18.82
C ALA A 67 -3.92 -9.37 19.59
N ALA A 68 -4.87 -8.48 19.27
CA ALA A 68 -5.06 -7.21 19.94
C ALA A 68 -6.09 -7.25 21.07
N ALA A 69 -6.68 -8.42 21.35
CA ALA A 69 -7.72 -8.60 22.35
C ALA A 69 -8.87 -7.59 22.22
N VAL A 70 -9.26 -7.30 20.98
CA VAL A 70 -10.26 -6.27 20.66
C VAL A 70 -11.64 -6.68 21.17
N GLN A 71 -12.31 -5.77 21.86
CA GLN A 71 -13.66 -5.97 22.40
C GLN A 71 -14.71 -5.26 21.53
N PRO A 72 -15.98 -5.66 21.55
CA PRO A 72 -17.05 -5.04 20.75
C PRO A 72 -17.20 -3.52 20.91
N HIS A 73 -16.80 -2.99 22.06
CA HIS A 73 -16.86 -1.55 22.37
C HIS A 73 -15.53 -0.82 22.14
N SER A 74 -14.47 -1.52 21.73
CA SER A 74 -13.17 -0.92 21.45
C SER A 74 -13.28 0.10 20.33
N GLN A 75 -12.51 1.18 20.43
CA GLN A 75 -12.31 2.10 19.33
C GLN A 75 -11.19 1.57 18.43
N ILE A 76 -11.48 1.39 17.16
CA ILE A 76 -10.58 0.79 16.19
C ILE A 76 -10.31 1.79 15.07
N LEU A 77 -9.03 2.05 14.82
CA LEU A 77 -8.58 2.82 13.67
C LEU A 77 -7.84 1.88 12.71
N ASP A 78 -8.37 1.74 11.50
CA ASP A 78 -7.71 1.06 10.39
C ASP A 78 -7.02 2.12 9.52
N LEU A 79 -5.73 2.27 9.71
CA LEU A 79 -4.92 3.24 8.96
C LEU A 79 -4.43 2.60 7.67
N CYS A 80 -4.63 3.29 6.56
CA CYS A 80 -4.44 2.76 5.21
C CYS A 80 -5.43 1.63 4.89
N CYS A 81 -6.70 1.86 5.20
CA CYS A 81 -7.75 0.84 5.14
C CYS A 81 -8.07 0.35 3.72
N GLY A 82 -7.54 1.01 2.68
CA GLY A 82 -7.87 0.69 1.30
C GLY A 82 -9.38 0.76 1.06
N GLN A 83 -9.95 -0.30 0.49
CA GLN A 83 -11.39 -0.43 0.26
C GLN A 83 -12.22 -0.70 1.54
N GLY A 84 -11.56 -0.71 2.70
CA GLY A 84 -12.23 -0.92 3.98
C GLY A 84 -12.63 -2.37 4.26
N ARG A 85 -12.03 -3.37 3.63
CA ARG A 85 -12.42 -4.78 3.79
C ARG A 85 -12.40 -5.24 5.26
N HIS A 86 -11.40 -4.85 6.03
CA HIS A 86 -11.31 -5.16 7.45
C HIS A 86 -12.36 -4.39 8.27
N CYS A 87 -12.54 -3.09 7.98
CA CYS A 87 -13.57 -2.28 8.62
C CYS A 87 -14.97 -2.86 8.43
N LEU A 88 -15.30 -3.27 7.20
CA LEU A 88 -16.59 -3.85 6.86
C LEU A 88 -16.81 -5.20 7.56
N GLU A 89 -15.78 -6.04 7.63
CA GLU A 89 -15.87 -7.32 8.32
C GLU A 89 -16.00 -7.14 9.84
N LEU A 90 -15.25 -6.20 10.42
CA LEU A 90 -15.40 -5.84 11.84
C LEU A 90 -16.82 -5.34 12.14
N ALA A 91 -17.38 -4.48 11.28
CA ALA A 91 -18.74 -3.99 11.43
C ALA A 91 -19.78 -5.13 11.37
N ARG A 92 -19.61 -6.11 10.46
CA ARG A 92 -20.46 -7.32 10.39
C ARG A 92 -20.43 -8.13 11.68
N ARG A 93 -19.28 -8.16 12.37
CA ARG A 93 -19.11 -8.86 13.65
C ARG A 93 -19.63 -8.08 14.84
N GLY A 94 -20.20 -6.88 14.63
CA GLY A 94 -20.82 -6.07 15.68
C GLY A 94 -19.87 -5.06 16.35
N PHE A 95 -18.67 -4.85 15.84
CA PHE A 95 -17.80 -3.76 16.29
C PHE A 95 -18.36 -2.43 15.75
N LYS A 96 -18.77 -1.54 16.66
CA LYS A 96 -19.51 -0.32 16.28
C LYS A 96 -18.62 0.92 16.11
N ASN A 97 -17.43 0.88 16.66
CA ASN A 97 -16.52 2.03 16.72
C ASN A 97 -15.30 1.81 15.82
N VAL A 98 -15.54 1.51 14.55
CA VAL A 98 -14.49 1.27 13.56
C VAL A 98 -14.39 2.47 12.63
N THR A 99 -13.19 3.01 12.49
CA THR A 99 -12.89 4.10 11.57
C THR A 99 -11.78 3.65 10.62
N GLY A 100 -12.05 3.68 9.32
CA GLY A 100 -11.05 3.46 8.29
C GLY A 100 -10.57 4.79 7.71
N VAL A 101 -9.28 4.91 7.48
CA VAL A 101 -8.67 6.07 6.84
C VAL A 101 -7.73 5.61 5.75
N ASP A 102 -7.90 6.13 4.56
CA ASP A 102 -6.98 5.93 3.45
C ASP A 102 -6.72 7.24 2.71
N ARG A 103 -5.59 7.33 2.05
CA ARG A 103 -5.22 8.49 1.26
C ARG A 103 -5.68 8.40 -0.19
N SER A 104 -5.90 7.19 -0.68
CA SER A 104 -6.33 6.95 -2.06
C SER A 104 -7.80 7.30 -2.22
N ARG A 105 -8.08 8.28 -3.05
CA ARG A 105 -9.46 8.62 -3.44
C ARG A 105 -10.15 7.56 -4.30
N TYR A 106 -9.39 6.58 -4.78
CA TYR A 106 -9.93 5.47 -5.57
C TYR A 106 -10.41 4.32 -4.70
N LEU A 107 -9.89 4.21 -3.49
CA LEU A 107 -10.18 3.08 -2.62
C LEU A 107 -11.30 3.37 -1.61
N ILE A 108 -11.53 4.65 -1.31
CA ILE A 108 -12.58 5.10 -0.38
C ILE A 108 -13.81 5.56 -1.14
#